data_af577229895c92e02f813e57d30fe39c
#
_entry.id   af577229895c92e02f813e57d30fe39c
#
_cell.length_a   1.000
_cell.length_b   1.000
_cell.length_c   1.000
_cell.angle_alpha   90.00
_cell.angle_beta   90.00
_cell.angle_gamma   90.00
#
_symmetry.space_group_name_H-M   'P 1'
#
loop_
_entity.id
_entity.type
_entity.pdbx_description
1 polymer ?
#
loop_
_entity_poly.entity_id
_entity_poly.type
_entity_poly.pdbx_seq_one_letter_code
_entity_poly.pdbx_strand_id
1 'polypeptide(L)'
;LMGIGDVDPIEQQIPLARFINPKRDDLPDIDLDFPHWAQKIVMQRVYDNWPRQSARVSNFVTYKPKSALREACKRLGVPHKKLGKNFRVIDVIPEQAGEAERIAKKLEGKKNYISKHCGGVLIFDRKVPKSLINGENQILLDKYEIEDLEHFKIDILANRGLSQLWEINGKQPMDYPQYDEKTAQLLQRGDVLGVTQAESPAMRRLFRALHITNRDDCTFATALVRPVAMQGRRKASFFNDWSKDKFDETTVYEDDAIKRISKILGCNYYEADMWRRAFAKRNEEKVMQFYELIGSHTKR
;
A
#
# COMPACT_ATOMS: atom_id res chain seq x y z
N LEU A 1 13.55 -21.13 11.70
CA LEU A 1 13.24 -19.84 11.19
C LEU A 1 14.26 -19.46 10.14
N MET A 2 13.83 -18.88 9.03
CA MET A 2 14.63 -18.72 7.80
C MET A 2 15.59 -17.52 7.83
N GLY A 3 15.57 -16.71 8.89
CA GLY A 3 16.40 -15.51 9.01
C GLY A 3 16.08 -14.40 7.99
N ILE A 4 14.83 -14.36 7.49
CA ILE A 4 14.38 -13.39 6.48
C ILE A 4 13.82 -12.13 7.14
N GLY A 5 13.25 -12.24 8.33
CA GLY A 5 12.64 -11.13 9.06
C GLY A 5 13.25 -10.95 10.44
N ASP A 6 13.15 -9.73 10.95
CA ASP A 6 13.66 -9.32 12.25
C ASP A 6 12.62 -9.45 13.38
N VAL A 7 11.40 -9.89 13.03
CA VAL A 7 10.28 -10.03 13.95
C VAL A 7 9.94 -11.50 14.10
N ASP A 8 10.04 -12.03 15.34
CA ASP A 8 9.52 -13.33 15.68
C ASP A 8 8.02 -13.22 15.97
N PRO A 9 7.16 -13.82 15.10
CA PRO A 9 5.71 -13.71 15.28
C PRO A 9 5.19 -14.41 16.53
N ILE A 10 5.93 -15.38 17.08
CA ILE A 10 5.55 -16.11 18.31
C ILE A 10 5.86 -15.22 19.50
N GLU A 11 7.05 -14.65 19.58
CA GLU A 11 7.45 -13.72 20.63
C GLU A 11 6.54 -12.49 20.68
N GLN A 12 6.21 -11.95 19.52
CA GLN A 12 5.31 -10.79 19.37
C GLN A 12 3.82 -11.15 19.44
N GLN A 13 3.50 -12.42 19.72
CA GLN A 13 2.12 -12.92 19.83
C GLN A 13 1.23 -12.55 18.63
N ILE A 14 1.79 -12.53 17.43
CA ILE A 14 1.04 -12.23 16.21
C ILE A 14 0.16 -13.43 15.86
N PRO A 15 -1.18 -13.28 15.79
CA PRO A 15 -2.06 -14.39 15.50
C PRO A 15 -1.77 -15.04 14.15
N LEU A 16 -1.70 -16.36 14.10
CA LEU A 16 -1.49 -17.12 12.85
C LEU A 16 -2.51 -16.73 11.76
N ALA A 17 -3.72 -16.37 12.18
CA ALA A 17 -4.79 -15.88 11.32
C ALA A 17 -4.43 -14.64 10.47
N ARG A 18 -3.37 -13.92 10.83
CA ARG A 18 -2.85 -12.79 10.01
C ARG A 18 -2.14 -13.29 8.76
N PHE A 19 -1.56 -14.48 8.80
CA PHE A 19 -0.80 -15.08 7.71
C PHE A 19 -1.63 -16.12 6.94
N ILE A 20 -2.28 -17.02 7.67
CA ILE A 20 -3.09 -18.10 7.11
C ILE A 20 -4.48 -18.04 7.75
N ASN A 21 -5.49 -17.79 6.93
CA ASN A 21 -6.89 -17.75 7.37
C ASN A 21 -7.73 -18.63 6.44
N PRO A 22 -8.34 -19.72 6.93
CA PRO A 22 -9.16 -20.61 6.12
C PRO A 22 -10.39 -19.95 5.47
N LYS A 23 -10.76 -18.75 5.94
CA LYS A 23 -11.84 -17.93 5.39
C LYS A 23 -11.36 -16.93 4.33
N ARG A 24 -10.06 -17.00 3.94
CA ARG A 24 -9.49 -16.17 2.88
C ARG A 24 -9.46 -16.96 1.58
N ASP A 25 -9.98 -16.35 0.53
CA ASP A 25 -9.91 -16.87 -0.83
C ASP A 25 -8.67 -16.33 -1.58
N ASP A 26 -8.03 -15.26 -1.05
CA ASP A 26 -6.87 -14.61 -1.67
C ASP A 26 -5.55 -15.28 -1.25
N LEU A 27 -4.65 -15.45 -2.21
CA LEU A 27 -3.29 -15.92 -1.99
C LEU A 27 -2.52 -14.97 -1.07
N PRO A 28 -1.55 -15.48 -0.27
CA PRO A 28 -0.71 -14.62 0.56
C PRO A 28 0.15 -13.70 -0.30
N ASP A 29 0.31 -12.46 0.14
CA ASP A 29 1.20 -11.47 -0.47
C ASP A 29 2.54 -11.47 0.26
N ILE A 30 3.64 -11.65 -0.47
CA ILE A 30 5.00 -11.64 0.12
C ILE A 30 5.71 -10.40 -0.37
N ASP A 31 5.96 -9.48 0.56
CA ASP A 31 6.76 -8.29 0.35
C ASP A 31 8.16 -8.49 0.96
N LEU A 32 9.20 -8.34 0.15
CA LEU A 32 10.59 -8.42 0.55
C LEU A 32 11.26 -7.06 0.32
N ASP A 33 11.64 -6.39 1.40
CA ASP A 33 12.30 -5.09 1.37
C ASP A 33 13.82 -5.22 1.25
N PHE A 34 14.41 -4.52 0.30
CA PHE A 34 15.86 -4.46 0.07
C PHE A 34 16.35 -3.01 -0.02
N PRO A 35 17.61 -2.72 0.31
CA PRO A 35 18.24 -1.48 -0.12
C PRO A 35 18.10 -1.31 -1.64
N HIS A 36 17.93 -0.07 -2.14
CA HIS A 36 17.62 0.18 -3.55
C HIS A 36 18.65 -0.41 -4.53
N TRP A 37 19.92 -0.44 -4.14
CA TRP A 37 20.99 -1.02 -4.94
C TRP A 37 20.92 -2.55 -5.00
N ALA A 38 20.45 -3.20 -3.94
CA ALA A 38 20.34 -4.65 -3.85
C ALA A 38 19.14 -5.21 -4.62
N GLN A 39 18.05 -4.45 -4.72
CA GLN A 39 16.83 -4.90 -5.42
C GLN A 39 17.10 -5.44 -6.83
N LYS A 40 17.86 -4.70 -7.63
CA LYS A 40 18.18 -5.10 -9.02
C LYS A 40 19.03 -6.36 -9.06
N ILE A 41 19.97 -6.50 -8.11
CA ILE A 41 20.83 -7.68 -7.99
C ILE A 41 20.00 -8.90 -7.64
N VAL A 42 19.09 -8.78 -6.67
CA VAL A 42 18.21 -9.87 -6.26
C VAL A 42 17.28 -10.28 -7.42
N MET A 43 16.66 -9.32 -8.11
CA MET A 43 15.84 -9.60 -9.29
C MET A 43 16.63 -10.33 -10.36
N GLN A 44 17.87 -9.90 -10.65
CA GLN A 44 18.71 -10.57 -11.65
C GLN A 44 19.03 -12.01 -11.23
N ARG A 45 19.36 -12.23 -9.95
CA ARG A 45 19.59 -13.59 -9.43
C ARG A 45 18.35 -14.50 -9.57
N VAL A 46 17.15 -13.97 -9.38
CA VAL A 46 15.92 -14.73 -9.62
C VAL A 46 15.83 -15.14 -11.10
N TYR A 47 16.11 -14.24 -12.03
CA TYR A 47 16.06 -14.56 -13.46
C TYR A 47 17.15 -15.56 -13.88
N ASP A 48 18.33 -15.48 -13.27
CA ASP A 48 19.45 -16.40 -13.56
C ASP A 48 19.20 -17.80 -13.00
N ASN A 49 18.57 -17.90 -11.79
CA ASN A 49 18.26 -19.18 -11.16
C ASN A 49 17.05 -19.89 -11.80
N TRP A 50 16.08 -19.14 -12.29
CA TRP A 50 14.88 -19.66 -12.95
C TRP A 50 14.70 -19.11 -14.35
N PRO A 51 15.63 -19.44 -15.28
CA PRO A 51 15.60 -18.91 -16.65
C PRO A 51 14.36 -19.38 -17.39
N ARG A 52 13.59 -18.43 -17.95
CA ARG A 52 12.30 -18.68 -18.61
C ARG A 52 11.19 -19.25 -17.71
N GLN A 53 11.45 -19.41 -16.42
CA GLN A 53 10.45 -19.79 -15.42
C GLN A 53 10.11 -18.62 -14.49
N SER A 54 10.84 -17.51 -14.60
CA SER A 54 10.56 -16.29 -13.84
C SER A 54 10.28 -15.12 -14.77
N ALA A 55 9.40 -14.22 -14.35
CA ALA A 55 9.08 -13.03 -15.11
C ALA A 55 8.64 -11.88 -14.19
N ARG A 56 8.91 -10.65 -14.63
CA ARG A 56 8.41 -9.45 -13.95
C ARG A 56 6.95 -9.21 -14.32
N VAL A 57 6.15 -8.91 -13.32
CA VAL A 57 4.73 -8.58 -13.50
C VAL A 57 4.56 -7.27 -14.28
N SER A 58 3.57 -7.20 -15.13
CA SER A 58 3.14 -5.99 -15.79
C SER A 58 2.17 -5.17 -14.95
N ASN A 59 2.11 -3.88 -15.26
CA ASN A 59 1.08 -2.99 -14.76
C ASN A 59 0.44 -2.26 -15.95
N PHE A 60 -0.84 -2.48 -16.16
CA PHE A 60 -1.59 -1.78 -17.21
C PHE A 60 -2.02 -0.42 -16.70
N VAL A 61 -1.35 0.61 -17.21
CA VAL A 61 -1.71 1.99 -16.89
C VAL A 61 -2.93 2.37 -17.72
N THR A 62 -4.01 2.76 -17.05
CA THR A 62 -5.24 3.21 -17.70
C THR A 62 -5.27 4.73 -17.84
N TYR A 63 -6.03 5.20 -18.82
CA TYR A 63 -6.31 6.62 -18.95
C TYR A 63 -7.07 7.13 -17.74
N LYS A 64 -6.51 8.12 -17.04
CA LYS A 64 -7.19 8.93 -16.03
C LYS A 64 -7.79 10.17 -16.70
N PRO A 65 -8.77 10.87 -16.09
CA PRO A 65 -9.48 11.99 -16.74
C PRO A 65 -8.53 12.96 -17.47
N LYS A 66 -7.46 13.39 -16.79
CA LYS A 66 -6.49 14.34 -17.36
C LYS A 66 -5.63 13.77 -18.48
N SER A 67 -5.24 12.51 -18.40
CA SER A 67 -4.46 11.84 -19.46
C SER A 67 -5.34 11.52 -20.68
N ALA A 68 -6.58 11.14 -20.45
CA ALA A 68 -7.58 10.91 -21.50
C ALA A 68 -7.84 12.21 -22.27
N LEU A 69 -8.03 13.32 -21.56
CA LEU A 69 -8.24 14.63 -22.17
C LEU A 69 -7.03 15.09 -22.99
N ARG A 70 -5.82 14.87 -22.47
CA ARG A 70 -4.58 15.18 -23.20
C ARG A 70 -4.46 14.36 -24.49
N GLU A 71 -4.78 13.07 -24.43
CA GLU A 71 -4.75 12.21 -25.60
C GLU A 71 -5.82 12.60 -26.62
N ALA A 72 -7.04 12.95 -26.19
CA ALA A 72 -8.10 13.44 -27.03
C ALA A 72 -7.67 14.72 -27.80
N CYS A 73 -7.10 15.70 -27.10
CA CYS A 73 -6.59 16.92 -27.73
C CYS A 73 -5.47 16.63 -28.75
N LYS A 74 -4.56 15.69 -28.44
CA LYS A 74 -3.51 15.26 -29.41
C LYS A 74 -4.14 14.69 -30.68
N ARG A 75 -5.15 13.84 -30.57
CA ARG A 75 -5.85 13.25 -31.73
C ARG A 75 -6.60 14.27 -32.57
N LEU A 76 -6.99 15.38 -31.96
CA LEU A 76 -7.59 16.54 -32.63
C LEU A 76 -6.53 17.56 -33.14
N GLY A 77 -5.25 17.16 -33.15
CA GLY A 77 -4.17 17.95 -33.76
C GLY A 77 -3.50 18.96 -32.85
N VAL A 78 -3.81 19.00 -31.54
CA VAL A 78 -3.14 19.93 -30.63
C VAL A 78 -1.69 19.49 -30.36
N PRO A 79 -0.69 20.34 -30.63
CA PRO A 79 0.71 20.01 -30.39
C PRO A 79 0.99 19.73 -28.90
N HIS A 80 1.82 18.73 -28.62
CA HIS A 80 2.15 18.30 -27.24
C HIS A 80 2.63 19.44 -26.35
N LYS A 81 3.40 20.39 -26.88
CA LYS A 81 3.92 21.55 -26.14
C LYS A 81 2.83 22.47 -25.58
N LYS A 82 1.63 22.48 -26.17
CA LYS A 82 0.47 23.23 -25.66
C LYS A 82 -0.28 22.49 -24.54
N LEU A 83 -0.02 21.19 -24.33
CA LEU A 83 -0.69 20.31 -23.37
C LEU A 83 0.10 20.18 -22.06
N GLY A 84 0.51 21.31 -21.48
CA GLY A 84 1.24 21.37 -20.22
C GLY A 84 0.47 20.79 -19.03
N LYS A 85 1.08 20.83 -17.83
CA LYS A 85 0.52 20.23 -16.62
C LYS A 85 -0.89 20.75 -16.27
N ASN A 86 -1.15 22.03 -16.51
CA ASN A 86 -2.39 22.73 -16.14
C ASN A 86 -3.16 23.29 -17.36
N PHE A 87 -3.03 22.66 -18.54
CA PHE A 87 -3.80 23.10 -19.71
C PHE A 87 -5.32 22.94 -19.47
N ARG A 88 -6.10 23.84 -20.04
CA ARG A 88 -7.56 23.72 -20.16
C ARG A 88 -7.89 23.52 -21.64
N VAL A 89 -8.86 22.66 -21.94
CA VAL A 89 -9.23 22.30 -23.31
C VAL A 89 -9.68 23.54 -24.10
N ILE A 90 -10.50 24.37 -23.46
CA ILE A 90 -11.03 25.60 -24.07
C ILE A 90 -9.95 26.58 -24.49
N ASP A 91 -8.77 26.57 -23.85
CA ASP A 91 -7.66 27.47 -24.17
C ASP A 91 -6.82 26.98 -25.37
N VAL A 92 -6.86 25.66 -25.64
CA VAL A 92 -6.00 25.05 -26.68
C VAL A 92 -6.74 24.63 -27.94
N ILE A 93 -8.04 24.36 -27.83
CA ILE A 93 -8.91 23.91 -28.92
C ILE A 93 -10.39 24.29 -28.66
N PRO A 94 -10.72 25.59 -28.58
CA PRO A 94 -12.06 26.04 -28.17
C PRO A 94 -13.20 25.51 -29.07
N GLU A 95 -12.98 25.50 -30.39
CA GLU A 95 -13.98 25.07 -31.37
C GLU A 95 -14.32 23.58 -31.29
N GLN A 96 -13.39 22.76 -30.78
CA GLN A 96 -13.57 21.31 -30.65
C GLN A 96 -13.51 20.83 -29.20
N ALA A 97 -13.70 21.72 -28.22
CA ALA A 97 -13.62 21.40 -26.81
C ALA A 97 -14.60 20.28 -26.40
N GLY A 98 -15.85 20.36 -26.83
CA GLY A 98 -16.86 19.33 -26.58
C GLY A 98 -16.52 17.98 -27.19
N GLU A 99 -15.92 17.97 -28.40
CA GLU A 99 -15.47 16.74 -29.04
C GLU A 99 -14.30 16.12 -28.28
N ALA A 100 -13.34 16.92 -27.84
CA ALA A 100 -12.23 16.47 -27.02
C ALA A 100 -12.71 15.82 -25.69
N GLU A 101 -13.69 16.43 -25.03
CA GLU A 101 -14.29 15.88 -23.81
C GLU A 101 -15.03 14.57 -24.08
N ARG A 102 -15.77 14.48 -25.17
CA ARG A 102 -16.48 13.27 -25.58
C ARG A 102 -15.52 12.12 -25.85
N ILE A 103 -14.41 12.37 -26.56
CA ILE A 103 -13.36 11.39 -26.82
C ILE A 103 -12.69 10.98 -25.49
N ALA A 104 -12.35 11.94 -24.64
CA ALA A 104 -11.73 11.69 -23.34
C ALA A 104 -12.58 10.78 -22.47
N LYS A 105 -13.87 11.01 -22.37
CA LYS A 105 -14.82 10.17 -21.64
C LYS A 105 -14.84 8.73 -22.14
N LYS A 106 -14.70 8.51 -23.45
CA LYS A 106 -14.61 7.17 -24.05
C LYS A 106 -13.26 6.47 -23.77
N LEU A 107 -12.20 7.25 -23.58
CA LEU A 107 -10.86 6.74 -23.29
C LEU A 107 -10.65 6.45 -21.80
N GLU A 108 -11.35 7.15 -20.93
CA GLU A 108 -11.20 7.01 -19.48
C GLU A 108 -11.42 5.55 -19.03
N GLY A 109 -10.48 5.05 -18.21
CA GLY A 109 -10.46 3.67 -17.74
C GLY A 109 -9.91 2.64 -18.74
N LYS A 110 -9.74 2.99 -20.03
CA LYS A 110 -9.15 2.07 -21.02
C LYS A 110 -7.64 1.96 -20.84
N LYS A 111 -7.06 0.82 -21.24
CA LYS A 111 -5.60 0.60 -21.23
C LYS A 111 -4.90 1.65 -22.10
N ASN A 112 -3.90 2.32 -21.54
CA ASN A 112 -3.08 3.33 -22.22
C ASN A 112 -1.76 2.72 -22.66
N TYR A 113 -0.98 2.20 -21.71
CA TYR A 113 0.28 1.52 -21.98
C TYR A 113 0.59 0.48 -20.88
N ILE A 114 1.54 -0.40 -21.20
CA ILE A 114 2.04 -1.40 -20.28
C ILE A 114 3.33 -0.86 -19.64
N SER A 115 3.40 -0.87 -18.32
CA SER A 115 4.59 -0.57 -17.55
C SER A 115 5.02 -1.79 -16.72
N LYS A 116 6.24 -1.77 -16.21
CA LYS A 116 6.73 -2.79 -15.27
C LYS A 116 6.15 -2.54 -13.89
N HIS A 117 5.71 -3.59 -13.21
CA HIS A 117 5.41 -3.51 -11.77
C HIS A 117 6.68 -3.13 -11.00
N CYS A 118 6.56 -2.37 -9.90
CA CYS A 118 7.72 -1.85 -9.16
C CYS A 118 8.63 -2.94 -8.57
N GLY A 119 8.05 -4.05 -8.09
CA GLY A 119 8.76 -5.15 -7.45
C GLY A 119 8.28 -6.55 -7.82
N GLY A 120 7.08 -6.69 -8.39
CA GLY A 120 6.43 -7.97 -8.59
C GLY A 120 7.17 -8.91 -9.54
N VAL A 121 7.49 -10.10 -9.03
CA VAL A 121 8.12 -11.19 -9.79
C VAL A 121 7.30 -12.45 -9.58
N LEU A 122 7.15 -13.23 -10.64
CA LEU A 122 6.56 -14.56 -10.64
C LEU A 122 7.65 -15.61 -10.87
N ILE A 123 7.50 -16.74 -10.20
CA ILE A 123 8.30 -17.94 -10.45
C ILE A 123 7.33 -19.07 -10.72
N PHE A 124 7.47 -19.72 -11.89
CA PHE A 124 6.61 -20.78 -12.36
C PHE A 124 7.28 -22.15 -12.21
N ASP A 125 6.50 -23.19 -12.04
CA ASP A 125 6.93 -24.58 -12.01
C ASP A 125 7.48 -25.08 -13.36
N ARG A 126 7.08 -24.41 -14.44
CA ARG A 126 7.47 -24.72 -15.83
C ARG A 126 7.81 -23.47 -16.62
N LYS A 127 8.43 -23.66 -17.79
CA LYS A 127 8.81 -22.54 -18.68
C LYS A 127 7.58 -21.80 -19.17
N VAL A 128 7.59 -20.48 -19.02
CA VAL A 128 6.52 -19.61 -19.51
C VAL A 128 6.55 -19.57 -21.04
N PRO A 129 5.40 -19.65 -21.70
CA PRO A 129 5.30 -19.50 -23.15
C PRO A 129 5.90 -18.17 -23.63
N LYS A 130 6.68 -18.21 -24.72
CA LYS A 130 7.30 -17.00 -25.28
C LYS A 130 6.29 -15.93 -25.68
N SER A 131 5.06 -16.32 -26.03
CA SER A 131 3.97 -15.40 -26.37
C SER A 131 3.47 -14.56 -25.18
N LEU A 132 3.73 -15.00 -23.95
CA LEU A 132 3.33 -14.29 -22.73
C LEU A 132 4.44 -13.43 -22.12
N ILE A 133 5.67 -13.49 -22.66
CA ILE A 133 6.82 -12.71 -22.16
C ILE A 133 7.34 -11.81 -23.28
N ASN A 134 7.57 -10.53 -22.96
CA ASN A 134 8.29 -9.63 -23.86
C ASN A 134 9.83 -9.79 -23.73
N GLY A 135 10.59 -9.11 -24.60
CA GLY A 135 12.05 -9.18 -24.64
C GLY A 135 12.79 -8.70 -23.39
N GLU A 136 12.07 -8.13 -22.41
CA GLU A 136 12.63 -7.63 -21.15
C GLU A 136 12.29 -8.52 -19.95
N ASN A 137 11.96 -9.77 -20.20
CA ASN A 137 11.51 -10.74 -19.19
C ASN A 137 10.29 -10.29 -18.38
N GLN A 138 9.38 -9.56 -19.04
CA GLN A 138 8.16 -9.07 -18.44
C GLN A 138 6.97 -9.87 -18.97
N ILE A 139 6.15 -10.42 -18.06
CA ILE A 139 4.93 -11.12 -18.43
C ILE A 139 3.85 -10.14 -18.86
N LEU A 140 3.09 -10.48 -19.90
CA LEU A 140 2.01 -9.64 -20.45
C LEU A 140 0.68 -9.80 -19.68
N LEU A 141 0.76 -10.12 -18.41
CA LEU A 141 -0.36 -10.19 -17.46
C LEU A 141 -0.17 -9.14 -16.39
N ASP A 142 -1.25 -8.50 -15.97
CA ASP A 142 -1.21 -7.60 -14.82
C ASP A 142 -1.49 -8.35 -13.51
N LYS A 143 -1.43 -7.63 -12.40
CA LYS A 143 -1.61 -8.23 -11.07
C LYS A 143 -2.99 -8.88 -10.87
N TYR A 144 -4.03 -8.38 -11.51
CA TYR A 144 -5.39 -8.91 -11.38
C TYR A 144 -5.54 -10.19 -12.19
N GLU A 145 -5.02 -10.20 -13.44
CA GLU A 145 -4.98 -11.39 -14.28
C GLU A 145 -4.13 -12.51 -13.66
N ILE A 146 -3.09 -12.16 -12.89
CA ILE A 146 -2.24 -13.10 -12.15
C ILE A 146 -2.99 -13.68 -10.95
N GLU A 147 -3.70 -12.85 -10.18
CA GLU A 147 -4.55 -13.29 -9.07
C GLU A 147 -5.69 -14.21 -9.56
N ASP A 148 -6.35 -13.85 -10.67
CA ASP A 148 -7.42 -14.65 -11.28
C ASP A 148 -6.92 -16.03 -11.76
N LEU A 149 -5.66 -16.12 -12.15
CA LEU A 149 -5.00 -17.38 -12.54
C LEU A 149 -4.38 -18.14 -11.35
N GLU A 150 -4.62 -17.70 -10.13
CA GLU A 150 -4.10 -18.29 -8.89
C GLU A 150 -2.58 -18.38 -8.85
N HIS A 151 -1.87 -17.45 -9.52
CA HIS A 151 -0.42 -17.39 -9.49
C HIS A 151 0.08 -16.55 -8.33
N PHE A 152 1.13 -17.04 -7.69
CA PHE A 152 1.72 -16.41 -6.53
C PHE A 152 2.76 -15.35 -6.94
N LYS A 153 2.57 -14.12 -6.48
CA LYS A 153 3.46 -12.98 -6.72
C LYS A 153 4.35 -12.72 -5.50
N ILE A 154 5.64 -12.51 -5.75
CA ILE A 154 6.60 -12.03 -4.76
C ILE A 154 6.98 -10.59 -5.12
N ASP A 155 6.81 -9.66 -4.19
CA ASP A 155 7.23 -8.27 -4.38
C ASP A 155 8.63 -8.04 -3.81
N ILE A 156 9.61 -7.85 -4.69
CA ILE A 156 10.99 -7.48 -4.36
C ILE A 156 11.06 -5.95 -4.39
N LEU A 157 10.95 -5.32 -3.23
CA LEU A 157 10.77 -3.88 -3.09
C LEU A 157 12.09 -3.17 -2.76
N ALA A 158 12.26 -1.96 -3.33
CA ALA A 158 13.35 -1.07 -2.95
C ALA A 158 12.91 -0.19 -1.77
N ASN A 159 13.57 -0.32 -0.63
CA ASN A 159 13.30 0.44 0.57
C ASN A 159 14.37 1.51 0.79
N ARG A 160 13.93 2.79 0.78
CA ARG A 160 14.83 3.94 0.97
C ARG A 160 15.40 3.98 2.39
N GLY A 161 14.64 3.59 3.39
CA GLY A 161 15.10 3.56 4.79
C GLY A 161 16.25 2.58 4.98
N LEU A 162 16.13 1.37 4.44
CA LEU A 162 17.21 0.39 4.45
C LEU A 162 18.46 0.88 3.70
N SER A 163 18.26 1.57 2.57
CA SER A 163 19.37 2.18 1.83
C SER A 163 20.10 3.22 2.68
N GLN A 164 19.37 4.11 3.34
CA GLN A 164 19.94 5.14 4.21
C GLN A 164 20.70 4.54 5.39
N LEU A 165 20.13 3.54 6.07
CA LEU A 165 20.81 2.85 7.17
C LEU A 165 22.11 2.22 6.72
N TRP A 166 22.12 1.53 5.59
CA TRP A 166 23.31 0.90 5.04
C TRP A 166 24.39 1.93 4.64
N GLU A 167 24.00 3.01 3.97
CA GLU A 167 24.92 4.05 3.52
C GLU A 167 25.54 4.85 4.68
N ILE A 168 24.83 5.00 5.80
CA ILE A 168 25.33 5.72 6.98
C ILE A 168 26.43 4.91 7.70
N ASN A 169 26.22 3.63 7.98
CA ASN A 169 27.16 2.84 8.78
C ASN A 169 27.15 1.32 8.54
N GLY A 170 26.39 0.83 7.57
CA GLY A 170 26.30 -0.60 7.22
C GLY A 170 25.62 -1.49 8.25
N LYS A 171 25.01 -0.92 9.29
CA LYS A 171 24.32 -1.68 10.33
C LYS A 171 22.92 -2.13 9.90
N GLN A 172 22.46 -3.24 10.48
CA GLN A 172 21.10 -3.73 10.33
C GLN A 172 20.15 -2.98 11.29
N PRO A 173 18.83 -2.95 11.01
CA PRO A 173 17.86 -2.29 11.91
C PRO A 173 17.90 -2.79 13.36
N MET A 174 18.19 -4.08 13.57
CA MET A 174 18.31 -4.71 14.89
C MET A 174 19.53 -4.26 15.69
N ASP A 175 20.56 -3.74 15.03
CA ASP A 175 21.79 -3.28 15.69
C ASP A 175 21.62 -1.91 16.37
N TYR A 176 20.48 -1.24 16.15
CA TYR A 176 20.18 0.04 16.75
C TYR A 176 19.47 -0.10 18.10
N PRO A 177 19.73 0.78 19.07
CA PRO A 177 19.06 0.72 20.36
C PRO A 177 17.55 0.94 20.25
N GLN A 178 16.80 0.33 21.15
CA GLN A 178 15.34 0.51 21.24
C GLN A 178 14.95 1.94 21.65
N TYR A 179 15.84 2.61 22.35
CA TYR A 179 15.67 3.98 22.86
C TYR A 179 16.96 4.77 22.73
N ASP A 180 16.84 6.03 22.30
CA ASP A 180 17.91 7.04 22.33
C ASP A 180 17.30 8.42 22.61
N GLU A 181 17.77 9.05 23.67
CA GLU A 181 17.24 10.33 24.15
C GLU A 181 17.38 11.46 23.10
N LYS A 182 18.52 11.52 22.40
CA LYS A 182 18.75 12.55 21.37
C LYS A 182 17.78 12.38 20.20
N THR A 183 17.55 11.13 19.79
CA THR A 183 16.58 10.81 18.74
C THR A 183 15.15 11.19 19.19
N ALA A 184 14.75 10.86 20.40
CA ALA A 184 13.45 11.26 20.95
C ALA A 184 13.26 12.78 20.91
N GLN A 185 14.25 13.55 21.33
CA GLN A 185 14.22 15.01 21.28
C GLN A 185 14.12 15.57 19.84
N LEU A 186 14.81 14.96 18.86
CA LEU A 186 14.68 15.35 17.46
C LEU A 186 13.26 15.12 16.93
N LEU A 187 12.64 13.96 17.26
CA LEU A 187 11.28 13.63 16.90
C LEU A 187 10.29 14.62 17.52
N GLN A 188 10.41 14.91 18.82
CA GLN A 188 9.55 15.86 19.54
C GLN A 188 9.62 17.28 18.96
N ARG A 189 10.78 17.72 18.47
CA ARG A 189 10.92 19.00 17.77
C ARG A 189 10.42 18.93 16.32
N GLY A 190 10.17 17.72 15.78
CA GLY A 190 9.85 17.49 14.38
C GLY A 190 11.00 17.88 13.45
N ASP A 191 12.23 17.77 13.92
CA ASP A 191 13.46 18.08 13.18
C ASP A 191 14.00 16.84 12.48
N VAL A 192 13.18 16.33 11.54
CA VAL A 192 13.32 15.01 10.91
C VAL A 192 13.32 15.08 9.37
N LEU A 193 13.81 16.19 8.81
CA LEU A 193 13.99 16.31 7.36
C LEU A 193 15.03 15.28 6.88
N GLY A 194 14.72 14.59 5.80
CA GLY A 194 15.56 13.51 5.26
C GLY A 194 15.33 12.14 5.90
N VAL A 195 14.65 12.06 7.05
CA VAL A 195 14.31 10.77 7.67
C VAL A 195 13.13 10.14 6.95
N THR A 196 13.35 8.96 6.37
CA THR A 196 12.32 8.22 5.61
C THR A 196 11.07 8.01 6.46
N GLN A 197 9.90 8.29 5.87
CA GLN A 197 8.55 8.23 6.48
C GLN A 197 8.29 9.26 7.59
N ALA A 198 9.29 9.94 8.15
CA ALA A 198 9.13 10.94 9.22
C ALA A 198 9.03 12.38 8.70
N GLU A 199 9.61 12.68 7.54
CA GLU A 199 9.83 14.04 7.02
C GLU A 199 8.56 14.78 6.54
N SER A 200 7.44 14.08 6.34
CA SER A 200 6.22 14.72 5.84
C SER A 200 5.67 15.77 6.84
N PRO A 201 5.07 16.88 6.35
CA PRO A 201 4.49 17.88 7.24
C PRO A 201 3.45 17.31 8.23
N ALA A 202 2.73 16.26 7.82
CA ALA A 202 1.77 15.57 8.68
C ALA A 202 2.48 14.82 9.82
N MET A 203 3.51 14.02 9.51
CA MET A 203 4.28 13.29 10.51
C MET A 203 5.00 14.23 11.48
N ARG A 204 5.64 15.27 10.96
CA ARG A 204 6.33 16.27 11.80
C ARG A 204 5.39 16.94 12.80
N ARG A 205 4.18 17.28 12.39
CA ARG A 205 3.15 17.82 13.32
C ARG A 205 2.71 16.78 14.34
N LEU A 206 2.54 15.54 13.89
CA LEU A 206 2.12 14.45 14.75
C LEU A 206 3.17 14.13 15.82
N PHE A 207 4.43 14.04 15.45
CA PHE A 207 5.54 13.81 16.39
C PHE A 207 5.61 14.90 17.48
N ARG A 208 5.44 16.16 17.11
CA ARG A 208 5.36 17.27 18.10
C ARG A 208 4.17 17.14 19.04
N ALA A 209 3.00 16.79 18.51
CA ALA A 209 1.77 16.67 19.30
C ALA A 209 1.80 15.46 20.26
N LEU A 210 2.42 14.36 19.84
CA LEU A 210 2.48 13.10 20.59
C LEU A 210 3.62 13.04 21.62
N HIS A 211 4.56 13.99 21.58
CA HIS A 211 5.74 13.97 22.44
C HIS A 211 6.45 12.59 22.44
N ILE A 212 6.80 12.11 21.24
CA ILE A 212 7.39 10.79 21.01
C ILE A 212 8.58 10.55 21.94
N THR A 213 8.56 9.44 22.68
CA THR A 213 9.60 9.08 23.64
C THR A 213 10.27 7.75 23.33
N ASN A 214 9.59 6.86 22.61
CA ASN A 214 10.04 5.50 22.37
C ASN A 214 9.57 4.98 21.00
N ARG A 215 9.92 3.74 20.69
CA ARG A 215 9.58 3.08 19.42
C ARG A 215 8.06 2.84 19.28
N ASP A 216 7.37 2.52 20.36
CA ASP A 216 5.93 2.29 20.34
C ASP A 216 5.16 3.56 20.00
N ASP A 217 5.59 4.71 20.53
CA ASP A 217 5.04 6.01 20.17
C ASP A 217 5.25 6.29 18.66
N CYS A 218 6.41 5.92 18.10
CA CYS A 218 6.67 6.04 16.65
C CYS A 218 5.75 5.14 15.83
N THR A 219 5.58 3.90 16.25
CA THR A 219 4.66 2.93 15.62
C THR A 219 3.24 3.45 15.61
N PHE A 220 2.81 3.98 16.74
CA PHE A 220 1.51 4.60 16.91
C PHE A 220 1.32 5.82 15.99
N ALA A 221 2.28 6.74 15.96
CA ALA A 221 2.25 7.91 15.08
C ALA A 221 2.16 7.50 13.59
N THR A 222 2.90 6.46 13.22
CA THR A 222 2.88 5.91 11.86
C THR A 222 1.53 5.27 11.50
N ALA A 223 0.88 4.62 12.45
CA ALA A 223 -0.47 4.08 12.27
C ALA A 223 -1.51 5.19 12.15
N LEU A 224 -1.42 6.24 12.98
CA LEU A 224 -2.34 7.38 12.97
C LEU A 224 -2.32 8.19 11.68
N VAL A 225 -1.16 8.32 11.02
CA VAL A 225 -1.06 9.11 9.78
C VAL A 225 -1.80 8.48 8.61
N ARG A 226 -2.16 7.20 8.70
CA ARG A 226 -2.87 6.48 7.63
C ARG A 226 -4.27 7.07 7.40
N PRO A 227 -4.73 7.12 6.11
CA PRO A 227 -6.01 7.76 5.77
C PRO A 227 -7.21 7.23 6.55
N VAL A 228 -7.25 5.93 6.85
CA VAL A 228 -8.37 5.27 7.56
C VAL A 228 -8.46 5.76 9.01
N ALA A 229 -7.33 5.83 9.71
CA ALA A 229 -7.28 6.32 11.11
C ALA A 229 -7.61 7.81 11.20
N MET A 230 -7.42 8.57 10.13
CA MET A 230 -7.55 10.04 10.09
C MET A 230 -8.83 10.53 9.41
N GLN A 231 -9.80 9.66 9.12
CA GLN A 231 -11.09 10.07 8.53
C GLN A 231 -12.00 10.77 9.52
N GLY A 232 -12.63 11.88 9.08
CA GLY A 232 -13.64 12.61 9.81
C GLY A 232 -13.10 13.55 10.89
N ARG A 233 -13.97 13.92 11.87
CA ARG A 233 -13.66 14.83 13.00
C ARG A 233 -12.61 14.26 13.97
N ARG A 234 -12.28 12.97 13.87
CA ARG A 234 -11.28 12.28 14.72
C ARG A 234 -9.91 12.96 14.69
N LYS A 235 -9.52 13.51 13.52
CA LYS A 235 -8.25 14.23 13.37
C LYS A 235 -8.15 15.45 14.31
N ALA A 236 -9.22 16.22 14.44
CA ALA A 236 -9.24 17.41 15.31
C ALA A 236 -9.29 17.03 16.79
N SER A 237 -10.07 15.99 17.17
CA SER A 237 -10.13 15.52 18.54
C SER A 237 -8.80 14.95 19.02
N PHE A 238 -8.04 14.26 18.18
CA PHE A 238 -6.71 13.77 18.50
C PHE A 238 -5.70 14.87 18.81
N PHE A 239 -5.75 15.98 18.07
CA PHE A 239 -4.81 17.09 18.29
C PHE A 239 -5.19 17.98 19.48
N ASN A 240 -6.48 18.03 19.83
CA ASN A 240 -6.97 18.91 20.90
C ASN A 240 -7.08 18.23 22.27
N ASP A 241 -7.11 16.91 22.30
CA ASP A 241 -7.47 16.15 23.51
C ASP A 241 -6.62 14.87 23.63
N TRP A 242 -5.30 15.03 23.41
CA TRP A 242 -4.36 13.94 23.52
C TRP A 242 -4.20 13.48 24.97
N SER A 243 -4.75 12.30 25.29
CA SER A 243 -4.34 11.51 26.46
C SER A 243 -4.20 10.06 26.04
N LYS A 244 -3.14 9.40 26.51
CA LYS A 244 -2.91 7.95 26.27
C LYS A 244 -4.13 7.13 26.72
N ASP A 245 -4.85 7.56 27.72
CA ASP A 245 -6.00 6.88 28.33
C ASP A 245 -7.27 6.86 27.45
N LYS A 246 -7.36 7.73 26.45
CA LYS A 246 -8.50 7.74 25.50
C LYS A 246 -8.32 6.80 24.30
N PHE A 247 -7.20 6.08 24.24
CA PHE A 247 -6.88 5.18 23.10
C PHE A 247 -7.72 3.93 23.05
N ASP A 248 -8.16 3.39 24.17
CA ASP A 248 -8.94 2.15 24.24
C ASP A 248 -10.26 2.21 23.47
N GLU A 249 -10.73 3.43 23.15
CA GLU A 249 -11.96 3.62 22.38
C GLU A 249 -11.72 3.83 20.87
N THR A 250 -10.46 4.00 20.43
CA THR A 250 -10.14 4.30 19.03
C THR A 250 -9.57 3.11 18.29
N THR A 251 -10.13 2.82 17.12
CA THR A 251 -9.62 1.79 16.20
C THR A 251 -8.47 2.38 15.39
N VAL A 252 -7.25 2.13 15.81
CA VAL A 252 -6.02 2.59 15.13
C VAL A 252 -5.41 1.49 14.30
N TYR A 253 -5.33 0.30 14.86
CA TYR A 253 -4.78 -0.89 14.20
C TYR A 253 -5.90 -1.77 13.61
N GLU A 254 -5.55 -2.59 12.65
CA GLU A 254 -6.48 -3.57 12.08
C GLU A 254 -6.98 -4.55 13.14
N ASP A 255 -6.12 -4.94 14.07
CA ASP A 255 -6.49 -5.83 15.18
C ASP A 255 -7.53 -5.22 16.12
N ASP A 256 -7.54 -3.90 16.31
CA ASP A 256 -8.58 -3.23 17.09
C ASP A 256 -9.95 -3.42 16.43
N ALA A 257 -10.01 -3.30 15.09
CA ALA A 257 -11.24 -3.55 14.35
C ALA A 257 -11.69 -5.01 14.48
N ILE A 258 -10.76 -5.97 14.36
CA ILE A 258 -11.05 -7.39 14.49
C ILE A 258 -11.58 -7.71 15.90
N LYS A 259 -10.90 -7.24 16.94
CA LYS A 259 -11.33 -7.43 18.35
C LYS A 259 -12.72 -6.84 18.61
N ARG A 260 -13.01 -5.65 18.10
CA ARG A 260 -14.32 -5.00 18.21
C ARG A 260 -15.41 -5.78 17.49
N ILE A 261 -15.18 -6.20 16.26
CA ILE A 261 -16.13 -7.02 15.49
C ILE A 261 -16.39 -8.35 16.20
N SER A 262 -15.32 -9.03 16.63
CA SER A 262 -15.43 -10.26 17.40
C SER A 262 -16.29 -10.10 18.66
N LYS A 263 -16.09 -9.01 19.40
CA LYS A 263 -16.89 -8.68 20.60
C LYS A 263 -18.35 -8.39 20.28
N ILE A 264 -18.62 -7.65 19.21
CA ILE A 264 -20.00 -7.28 18.81
C ILE A 264 -20.79 -8.49 18.32
N LEU A 265 -20.17 -9.33 17.49
CA LEU A 265 -20.86 -10.49 16.88
C LEU A 265 -20.72 -11.78 17.69
N GLY A 266 -19.86 -11.81 18.71
CA GLY A 266 -19.54 -13.07 19.45
C GLY A 266 -18.82 -14.10 18.55
N CYS A 267 -18.15 -13.67 17.48
CA CYS A 267 -17.51 -14.52 16.50
C CYS A 267 -15.99 -14.67 16.76
N ASN A 268 -15.36 -15.66 16.15
CA ASN A 268 -13.93 -15.88 16.27
C ASN A 268 -13.12 -14.87 15.46
N TYR A 269 -11.78 -14.87 15.64
CA TYR A 269 -10.86 -13.95 14.96
C TYR A 269 -10.93 -14.03 13.43
N TYR A 270 -11.04 -15.25 12.87
CA TYR A 270 -11.08 -15.45 11.42
C TYR A 270 -12.33 -14.84 10.77
N GLU A 271 -13.48 -15.03 11.43
CA GLU A 271 -14.75 -14.45 10.98
C GLU A 271 -14.75 -12.93 11.12
N ALA A 272 -14.20 -12.42 12.22
CA ALA A 272 -14.05 -10.99 12.45
C ALA A 272 -13.13 -10.33 11.40
N ASP A 273 -12.03 -10.97 10.99
CA ASP A 273 -11.15 -10.50 9.92
C ASP A 273 -11.86 -10.49 8.55
N MET A 274 -12.70 -11.48 8.26
CA MET A 274 -13.52 -11.48 7.05
C MET A 274 -14.43 -10.24 6.98
N TRP A 275 -15.10 -9.89 8.07
CA TRP A 275 -15.92 -8.69 8.15
C TRP A 275 -15.11 -7.41 8.01
N ARG A 276 -13.97 -7.30 8.73
CA ARG A 276 -13.05 -6.18 8.59
C ARG A 276 -12.64 -5.94 7.14
N ARG A 277 -12.30 -7.02 6.40
CA ARG A 277 -11.94 -6.95 4.99
C ARG A 277 -13.09 -6.51 4.11
N ALA A 278 -14.31 -6.97 4.39
CA ALA A 278 -15.50 -6.51 3.67
C ALA A 278 -15.68 -4.99 3.78
N PHE A 279 -15.47 -4.42 4.96
CA PHE A 279 -15.46 -2.96 5.16
C PHE A 279 -14.31 -2.27 4.41
N ALA A 280 -13.10 -2.82 4.48
CA ALA A 280 -11.93 -2.26 3.80
C ALA A 280 -12.07 -2.26 2.28
N LYS A 281 -12.61 -3.34 1.71
CA LYS A 281 -12.88 -3.49 0.26
C LYS A 281 -14.17 -2.80 -0.19
N ARG A 282 -14.95 -2.19 0.74
CA ARG A 282 -16.26 -1.57 0.48
C ARG A 282 -17.24 -2.51 -0.22
N ASN A 283 -17.26 -3.77 0.20
CA ASN A 283 -18.21 -4.75 -0.30
C ASN A 283 -19.59 -4.47 0.29
N GLU A 284 -20.45 -3.78 -0.48
CA GLU A 284 -21.77 -3.29 -0.03
C GLU A 284 -22.67 -4.43 0.46
N GLU A 285 -22.69 -5.55 -0.22
CA GLU A 285 -23.49 -6.71 0.16
C GLU A 285 -23.10 -7.26 1.54
N LYS A 286 -21.80 -7.54 1.75
CA LYS A 286 -21.30 -8.02 3.04
C LYS A 286 -21.46 -6.98 4.15
N VAL A 287 -21.31 -5.69 3.84
CA VAL A 287 -21.54 -4.63 4.82
C VAL A 287 -22.99 -4.56 5.24
N MET A 288 -23.94 -4.72 4.32
CA MET A 288 -25.37 -4.80 4.66
C MET A 288 -25.68 -6.01 5.52
N GLN A 289 -25.18 -7.20 5.17
CA GLN A 289 -25.32 -8.41 5.98
C GLN A 289 -24.79 -8.22 7.41
N PHE A 290 -23.67 -7.50 7.58
CA PHE A 290 -23.14 -7.19 8.90
C PHE A 290 -24.11 -6.35 9.73
N TYR A 291 -24.72 -5.32 9.14
CA TYR A 291 -25.72 -4.48 9.84
C TYR A 291 -26.99 -5.23 10.19
N GLU A 292 -27.44 -6.16 9.35
CA GLU A 292 -28.59 -7.05 9.63
C GLU A 292 -28.29 -7.95 10.83
N LEU A 293 -27.08 -8.53 10.90
CA LEU A 293 -26.64 -9.34 12.04
C LEU A 293 -26.65 -8.53 13.35
N ILE A 294 -26.10 -7.31 13.35
CA ILE A 294 -26.11 -6.44 14.54
C ILE A 294 -27.55 -6.10 14.93
N GLY A 295 -28.41 -5.74 13.98
CA GLY A 295 -29.80 -5.42 14.25
C GLY A 295 -30.59 -6.59 14.85
N SER A 296 -30.19 -7.84 14.56
CA SER A 296 -30.75 -9.04 15.18
C SER A 296 -30.22 -9.30 16.58
N HIS A 297 -28.95 -8.96 16.87
CA HIS A 297 -28.32 -9.12 18.19
C HIS A 297 -28.78 -8.07 19.22
N THR A 298 -29.13 -6.85 18.80
CA THR A 298 -29.62 -5.79 19.68
C THR A 298 -31.09 -5.97 20.10
N LYS A 299 -31.82 -6.93 19.51
CA LYS A 299 -33.19 -7.28 19.85
C LYS A 299 -33.30 -8.48 20.81
N ARG A 300 -32.20 -9.05 21.26
CA ARG A 300 -32.10 -10.06 22.31
C ARG A 300 -31.48 -9.46 23.56
#